data_d7bbf21d6852c24ba5dd0dcea8433a50
#
_entry.id   d7bbf21d6852c24ba5dd0dcea8433a50
#
_cell.length_a   1.000
_cell.length_b   1.000
_cell.length_c   1.000
_cell.angle_alpha   90.00
_cell.angle_beta   90.00
_cell.angle_gamma   90.00
#
_symmetry.space_group_name_H-M   'P 1'
#
loop_
_entity.id
_entity.type
_entity.pdbx_description
1 polymer ?
#
loop_
_entity_poly.entity_id
_entity_poly.type
_entity_poly.pdbx_seq_one_letter_code
_entity_poly.pdbx_strand_id
1 'polypeptide(L)'
;MRLCSKRRGTAVLAVSCAAALGLAFGSAVAASADTTPGNDAAPSVVLTPDSTDTVAAETWSLTIPTENSTDPTIGQSKATVGGCQGSFTTVTAVPVEHEFQWGSQLRCTESVAARTGIAIQYCTRDGGPDDFDCNDVAANGGEYTAGVYHVAHTYAKCRGAAHFRPIAFNIKVKNRTYPTVTGNVNTITCK
;
A
#
# COMPACT_ATOMS: atom_id res chain seq x y z
N MET A 1 8.49 -22.91 -49.70
CA MET A 1 9.43 -22.35 -50.71
C MET A 1 9.86 -20.97 -50.31
N ARG A 2 11.20 -20.77 -50.34
CA ARG A 2 12.00 -19.52 -50.14
C ARG A 2 12.11 -19.06 -48.68
N LEU A 3 13.22 -19.35 -48.04
CA LEU A 3 14.65 -18.95 -48.09
C LEU A 3 14.90 -17.64 -47.39
N CYS A 4 15.51 -17.72 -46.22
CA CYS A 4 16.88 -17.35 -45.88
C CYS A 4 17.27 -15.87 -46.05
N SER A 5 17.59 -15.19 -44.96
CA SER A 5 18.75 -14.29 -45.01
C SER A 5 19.42 -14.16 -43.62
N LYS A 6 20.60 -14.71 -43.62
CA LYS A 6 21.64 -14.71 -42.59
C LYS A 6 22.51 -13.46 -42.84
N ARG A 7 22.76 -12.60 -41.83
CA ARG A 7 23.92 -11.71 -41.87
C ARG A 7 24.66 -11.73 -40.55
N ARG A 8 25.85 -12.30 -40.67
CA ARG A 8 26.99 -12.15 -39.74
C ARG A 8 27.61 -10.78 -39.97
N GLY A 9 28.10 -10.18 -38.92
CA GLY A 9 28.99 -9.01 -38.99
C GLY A 9 29.84 -8.93 -37.73
N THR A 10 31.01 -9.55 -37.79
CA THR A 10 32.15 -9.42 -36.86
C THR A 10 32.87 -8.09 -37.14
N ALA A 11 33.20 -7.32 -36.13
CA ALA A 11 34.36 -6.41 -36.16
C ALA A 11 34.90 -6.22 -34.75
N VAL A 12 36.09 -6.73 -34.56
CA VAL A 12 37.04 -6.52 -33.46
C VAL A 12 37.79 -5.23 -33.78
N LEU A 13 37.96 -4.35 -32.80
CA LEU A 13 39.06 -3.38 -32.78
C LEU A 13 39.43 -3.09 -31.33
N ALA A 14 40.59 -3.61 -30.98
CA ALA A 14 41.37 -3.25 -29.81
C ALA A 14 42.16 -1.97 -30.10
N VAL A 15 42.19 -1.03 -29.18
CA VAL A 15 43.22 0.00 -29.11
C VAL A 15 43.60 0.19 -27.65
N SER A 16 44.86 -0.19 -27.39
CA SER A 16 45.65 0.15 -26.21
C SER A 16 46.25 1.54 -26.38
N CYS A 17 46.43 2.30 -25.31
CA CYS A 17 47.55 3.22 -25.00
C CYS A 17 47.20 3.97 -23.72
N ALA A 18 47.89 3.75 -22.67
CA ALA A 18 49.19 4.27 -22.23
C ALA A 18 49.04 5.35 -21.15
N ALA A 19 49.76 5.08 -20.09
CA ALA A 19 50.05 5.76 -18.85
C ALA A 19 50.18 7.29 -18.88
N ALA A 20 49.74 7.93 -17.79
CA ALA A 20 50.38 9.13 -17.26
C ALA A 20 50.23 9.12 -15.72
N LEU A 21 51.37 9.06 -15.04
CA LEU A 21 51.55 9.29 -13.62
C LEU A 21 51.22 10.77 -13.28
N GLY A 22 50.36 10.98 -12.31
CA GLY A 22 50.13 12.27 -11.69
C GLY A 22 49.87 12.06 -10.21
N LEU A 23 50.89 12.16 -9.38
CA LEU A 23 50.81 12.24 -7.93
C LEU A 23 50.22 13.61 -7.54
N ALA A 24 48.99 13.63 -7.09
CA ALA A 24 48.43 14.74 -6.34
C ALA A 24 47.92 14.21 -5.01
N PHE A 25 48.58 14.53 -3.92
CA PHE A 25 48.12 14.37 -2.56
C PHE A 25 46.94 15.31 -2.35
N GLY A 26 45.75 14.82 -2.46
CA GLY A 26 44.52 15.48 -2.07
C GLY A 26 43.94 14.71 -0.88
N SER A 27 43.94 15.34 0.30
CA SER A 27 43.29 14.83 1.51
C SER A 27 41.83 14.62 1.22
N ALA A 28 41.44 13.38 1.01
CA ALA A 28 40.02 12.99 0.96
C ALA A 28 39.48 13.06 2.39
N VAL A 29 38.74 14.14 2.69
CA VAL A 29 37.81 14.16 3.80
C VAL A 29 36.76 13.13 3.44
N ALA A 30 36.79 11.97 4.11
CA ALA A 30 35.75 11.00 4.06
C ALA A 30 34.49 11.63 4.69
N ALA A 31 33.60 12.14 3.86
CA ALA A 31 32.23 12.40 4.27
C ALA A 31 31.61 11.03 4.55
N SER A 32 31.59 10.65 5.82
CA SER A 32 30.72 9.58 6.29
C SER A 32 29.28 10.01 6.00
N ALA A 33 28.73 9.50 4.90
CA ALA A 33 27.29 9.49 4.73
C ALA A 33 26.75 8.54 5.80
N ASP A 34 26.32 9.12 6.91
CA ASP A 34 25.51 8.45 7.91
C ASP A 34 24.15 8.18 7.26
N THR A 35 24.07 7.08 6.52
CA THR A 35 22.81 6.53 6.03
C THR A 35 22.16 5.86 7.24
N THR A 36 21.59 6.66 8.11
CA THR A 36 20.52 6.20 8.98
C THR A 36 19.46 5.59 8.05
N PRO A 37 19.14 4.29 8.15
CA PRO A 37 18.01 3.76 7.43
C PRO A 37 16.80 4.53 7.93
N GLY A 38 16.34 5.49 7.12
CA GLY A 38 15.10 6.19 7.36
C GLY A 38 14.03 5.10 7.49
N ASN A 39 13.47 5.01 8.67
CA ASN A 39 12.16 4.37 8.87
C ASN A 39 11.18 5.27 8.10
N ASP A 40 11.11 5.10 6.79
CA ASP A 40 10.00 5.60 5.98
C ASP A 40 8.78 4.78 6.36
N ALA A 41 8.25 5.07 7.54
CA ALA A 41 6.93 4.62 7.93
C ALA A 41 5.98 5.15 6.87
N ALA A 42 5.34 4.24 6.15
CA ALA A 42 4.35 4.59 5.14
C ALA A 42 3.40 5.66 5.72
N PRO A 43 3.10 6.72 4.97
CA PRO A 43 2.35 7.86 5.49
C PRO A 43 1.03 7.38 6.10
N SER A 44 0.87 7.65 7.39
CA SER A 44 -0.38 7.36 8.10
C SER A 44 -1.32 8.54 7.95
N VAL A 45 -2.50 8.28 7.43
CA VAL A 45 -3.55 9.30 7.22
C VAL A 45 -4.58 9.22 8.34
N VAL A 46 -5.02 10.37 8.83
CA VAL A 46 -6.14 10.47 9.78
C VAL A 46 -7.44 10.61 9.00
N LEU A 47 -8.34 9.64 9.14
CA LEU A 47 -9.64 9.67 8.48
C LEU A 47 -10.66 10.44 9.33
N THR A 48 -11.34 11.37 8.69
CA THR A 48 -12.44 12.13 9.29
C THR A 48 -13.75 11.36 9.08
N PRO A 49 -14.60 11.21 10.10
CA PRO A 49 -15.88 10.54 9.95
C PRO A 49 -16.81 11.32 9.00
N ASP A 50 -17.68 10.55 8.34
CA ASP A 50 -18.74 11.06 7.45
C ASP A 50 -18.24 11.81 6.19
N SER A 51 -16.94 11.73 5.87
CA SER A 51 -16.39 12.12 4.55
C SER A 51 -16.61 11.00 3.54
N THR A 52 -16.91 11.37 2.30
CA THR A 52 -17.10 10.43 1.16
C THR A 52 -15.87 10.34 0.27
N ASP A 53 -14.81 11.08 0.58
CA ASP A 53 -13.59 11.11 -0.23
C ASP A 53 -12.86 9.75 -0.18
N THR A 54 -12.20 9.41 -1.28
CA THR A 54 -11.27 8.27 -1.30
C THR A 54 -9.87 8.77 -0.96
N VAL A 55 -9.21 8.10 -0.02
CA VAL A 55 -7.90 8.47 0.48
C VAL A 55 -6.87 7.42 0.08
N ALA A 56 -5.73 7.83 -0.49
CA ALA A 56 -4.62 6.93 -0.79
C ALA A 56 -3.72 6.80 0.45
N ALA A 57 -3.60 5.58 1.01
CA ALA A 57 -2.73 5.28 2.15
C ALA A 57 -2.53 3.78 2.34
N GLU A 58 -1.40 3.38 2.93
CA GLU A 58 -1.16 2.00 3.37
C GLU A 58 -1.61 1.77 4.82
N THR A 59 -1.58 2.81 5.62
CA THR A 59 -2.05 2.82 7.00
C THR A 59 -2.91 4.05 7.27
N TRP A 60 -3.88 3.93 8.17
CA TRP A 60 -4.76 5.03 8.54
C TRP A 60 -5.11 4.97 10.02
N SER A 61 -5.56 6.10 10.56
CA SER A 61 -6.07 6.19 11.92
C SER A 61 -7.47 6.81 11.92
N LEU A 62 -8.28 6.37 12.85
CA LEU A 62 -9.65 6.84 13.06
C LEU A 62 -9.74 7.45 14.44
N THR A 63 -10.25 8.67 14.53
CA THR A 63 -10.62 9.29 15.80
C THR A 63 -12.08 8.97 16.08
N ILE A 64 -12.36 8.37 17.24
CA ILE A 64 -13.73 8.09 17.67
C ILE A 64 -14.23 9.31 18.46
N PRO A 65 -15.19 10.10 17.95
CA PRO A 65 -15.76 11.21 18.71
C PRO A 65 -16.46 10.69 19.97
N THR A 66 -16.25 11.33 21.09
CA THR A 66 -17.04 11.09 22.30
C THR A 66 -18.47 11.64 22.11
N GLU A 67 -19.49 10.85 22.38
CA GLU A 67 -20.91 11.21 22.15
C GLU A 67 -21.42 12.43 22.97
N ASN A 68 -20.59 13.01 23.85
CA ASN A 68 -20.99 14.07 24.77
C ASN A 68 -20.32 15.43 24.53
N SER A 69 -19.93 15.78 23.30
CA SER A 69 -19.44 17.11 22.99
C SER A 69 -20.51 17.97 22.31
N THR A 70 -21.53 18.35 23.09
CA THR A 70 -22.53 19.37 22.69
C THR A 70 -22.15 20.77 23.10
N ASP A 71 -20.89 21.03 23.49
CA ASP A 71 -20.43 22.36 23.88
C ASP A 71 -19.44 22.94 22.84
N PRO A 72 -19.89 23.95 22.04
CA PRO A 72 -19.04 24.55 21.00
C PRO A 72 -18.05 25.60 21.54
N THR A 73 -17.94 25.78 22.87
CA THR A 73 -17.33 27.02 23.42
C THR A 73 -15.96 26.85 24.05
N ILE A 74 -15.34 25.69 24.10
CA ILE A 74 -14.01 25.57 24.72
C ILE A 74 -13.03 24.89 23.74
N GLY A 75 -12.17 25.74 23.15
CA GLY A 75 -11.00 25.31 22.37
C GLY A 75 -9.92 24.64 23.22
N GLN A 76 -10.23 23.51 23.85
CA GLN A 76 -9.27 22.64 24.50
C GLN A 76 -9.24 21.31 23.77
N SER A 77 -8.05 20.92 23.33
CA SER A 77 -7.71 19.59 22.87
C SER A 77 -8.18 18.55 23.89
N LYS A 78 -9.42 18.09 23.76
CA LYS A 78 -9.95 17.07 24.64
C LYS A 78 -9.29 15.75 24.27
N ALA A 79 -8.68 15.11 25.24
CA ALA A 79 -8.03 13.83 25.15
C ALA A 79 -8.80 12.90 24.23
N THR A 80 -8.14 12.36 23.22
CA THR A 80 -8.65 11.37 22.27
C THR A 80 -9.01 10.12 23.08
N VAL A 81 -10.26 9.99 23.44
CA VAL A 81 -10.74 8.81 24.16
C VAL A 81 -11.04 7.73 23.12
N GLY A 82 -10.02 6.94 22.87
CA GLY A 82 -10.12 5.81 21.95
C GLY A 82 -9.90 6.19 20.48
N GLY A 83 -9.20 5.35 19.78
CA GLY A 83 -8.99 5.42 18.35
C GLY A 83 -8.82 4.03 17.77
N CYS A 84 -8.97 3.90 16.46
CA CYS A 84 -8.62 2.68 15.74
C CYS A 84 -7.51 2.99 14.75
N GLN A 85 -6.59 2.05 14.59
CA GLN A 85 -5.60 2.06 13.52
C GLN A 85 -5.97 1.02 12.49
N GLY A 86 -5.94 1.40 11.22
CA GLY A 86 -6.21 0.53 10.10
C GLY A 86 -4.97 0.31 9.25
N SER A 87 -4.91 -0.86 8.61
CA SER A 87 -3.89 -1.20 7.62
C SER A 87 -4.39 -2.32 6.72
N PHE A 88 -3.70 -2.52 5.59
CA PHE A 88 -3.85 -3.74 4.82
C PHE A 88 -3.05 -4.87 5.47
N THR A 89 -3.52 -6.11 5.31
CA THR A 89 -2.80 -7.29 5.77
C THR A 89 -1.71 -7.67 4.76
N THR A 90 -0.78 -8.52 5.17
CA THR A 90 0.18 -9.10 4.22
C THR A 90 -0.54 -9.99 3.20
N VAL A 91 -0.13 -9.91 1.94
CA VAL A 91 -0.61 -10.80 0.88
C VAL A 91 -0.15 -12.23 1.16
N THR A 92 -1.08 -13.17 1.13
CA THR A 92 -0.78 -14.59 1.34
C THR A 92 -1.17 -15.39 0.11
N ALA A 93 -0.21 -16.07 -0.51
CA ALA A 93 -0.47 -16.94 -1.64
C ALA A 93 -1.22 -18.21 -1.21
N VAL A 94 -2.17 -18.65 -2.03
CA VAL A 94 -2.88 -19.92 -1.90
C VAL A 94 -2.49 -20.82 -3.09
N PRO A 95 -1.41 -21.62 -2.97
CA PRO A 95 -0.75 -22.25 -4.14
C PRO A 95 -1.62 -23.23 -4.91
N VAL A 96 -2.56 -23.89 -4.22
CA VAL A 96 -3.36 -24.98 -4.84
C VAL A 96 -4.41 -24.45 -5.82
N GLU A 97 -4.84 -23.20 -5.65
CA GLU A 97 -5.96 -22.63 -6.41
C GLU A 97 -5.54 -21.50 -7.36
N HIS A 98 -4.26 -21.20 -7.46
CA HIS A 98 -3.78 -20.00 -8.15
C HIS A 98 -4.49 -18.74 -7.68
N GLU A 99 -4.60 -18.59 -6.37
CA GLU A 99 -5.23 -17.48 -5.69
C GLU A 99 -4.26 -16.86 -4.69
N PHE A 100 -4.57 -15.62 -4.31
CA PHE A 100 -3.95 -14.98 -3.15
C PHE A 100 -5.05 -14.36 -2.28
N GLN A 101 -4.77 -14.30 -0.98
CA GLN A 101 -5.60 -13.64 0.01
C GLN A 101 -5.01 -12.27 0.32
N TRP A 102 -5.89 -11.28 0.41
CA TRP A 102 -5.57 -9.95 0.95
C TRP A 102 -6.68 -9.49 1.86
N GLY A 103 -6.34 -8.63 2.83
CA GLY A 103 -7.33 -8.14 3.79
C GLY A 103 -7.10 -6.70 4.21
N SER A 104 -8.10 -6.16 4.89
CA SER A 104 -8.02 -4.94 5.67
C SER A 104 -8.28 -5.25 7.13
N GLN A 105 -7.65 -4.52 8.04
CA GLN A 105 -7.81 -4.70 9.47
C GLN A 105 -7.93 -3.36 10.20
N LEU A 106 -8.65 -3.39 11.33
CA LEU A 106 -8.71 -2.29 12.30
C LEU A 106 -8.30 -2.83 13.68
N ARG A 107 -7.43 -2.10 14.36
CA ARG A 107 -7.08 -2.32 15.77
C ARG A 107 -7.50 -1.11 16.58
N CYS A 108 -8.40 -1.31 17.52
CA CYS A 108 -8.94 -0.26 18.35
C CYS A 108 -8.35 -0.32 19.76
N THR A 109 -8.20 0.85 20.41
CA THR A 109 -7.67 0.95 21.77
C THR A 109 -8.63 0.39 22.82
N GLU A 110 -9.92 0.31 22.49
CA GLU A 110 -10.97 -0.25 23.33
C GLU A 110 -11.90 -1.16 22.50
N SER A 111 -12.67 -2.01 23.18
CA SER A 111 -13.68 -2.83 22.52
C SER A 111 -14.81 -1.95 21.99
N VAL A 112 -14.95 -1.88 20.69
CA VAL A 112 -16.00 -1.11 20.01
C VAL A 112 -16.68 -1.95 18.94
N ALA A 113 -17.91 -1.62 18.61
CA ALA A 113 -18.57 -2.17 17.44
C ALA A 113 -17.99 -1.51 16.19
N ALA A 114 -17.35 -2.30 15.34
CA ALA A 114 -16.73 -1.81 14.13
C ALA A 114 -16.71 -2.85 13.01
N ARG A 115 -16.42 -2.41 11.80
CA ARG A 115 -16.10 -3.25 10.63
C ARG A 115 -15.15 -2.54 9.70
N THR A 116 -14.48 -3.32 8.89
CA THR A 116 -13.77 -2.88 7.68
C THR A 116 -14.03 -3.91 6.60
N GLY A 117 -14.26 -3.48 5.38
CA GLY A 117 -14.34 -4.35 4.21
C GLY A 117 -13.07 -4.25 3.38
N ILE A 118 -12.86 -5.20 2.48
CA ILE A 118 -11.74 -5.25 1.54
C ILE A 118 -12.24 -5.53 0.13
N ALA A 119 -11.75 -4.77 -0.85
CA ALA A 119 -11.82 -5.12 -2.26
C ALA A 119 -10.41 -5.27 -2.81
N ILE A 120 -10.24 -6.13 -3.80
CA ILE A 120 -9.03 -6.29 -4.57
C ILE A 120 -9.33 -5.84 -5.99
N GLN A 121 -8.52 -4.93 -6.51
CA GLN A 121 -8.59 -4.49 -7.89
C GLN A 121 -7.43 -5.09 -8.68
N TYR A 122 -7.72 -5.60 -9.85
CA TYR A 122 -6.73 -5.93 -10.88
C TYR A 122 -6.42 -4.67 -11.67
N CYS A 123 -5.12 -4.38 -11.87
CA CYS A 123 -4.66 -3.17 -12.49
C CYS A 123 -3.88 -3.47 -13.79
N THR A 124 -4.26 -2.82 -14.88
CA THR A 124 -3.53 -2.84 -16.15
C THR A 124 -2.85 -1.49 -16.37
N ARG A 125 -1.64 -1.50 -16.92
CA ARG A 125 -0.97 -0.25 -17.27
C ARG A 125 -1.66 0.40 -18.47
N ASP A 126 -1.96 1.68 -18.35
CA ASP A 126 -2.54 2.50 -19.41
C ASP A 126 -1.62 3.68 -19.74
N GLY A 127 -0.61 3.39 -20.56
CA GLY A 127 0.28 4.40 -21.15
C GLY A 127 1.54 4.75 -20.36
N GLY A 128 1.47 5.14 -19.11
CA GLY A 128 2.61 5.55 -18.27
C GLY A 128 3.14 4.49 -17.32
N PRO A 129 4.34 4.66 -16.71
CA PRO A 129 4.88 3.72 -15.75
C PRO A 129 4.03 3.60 -14.47
N ASP A 130 3.34 4.69 -14.08
CA ASP A 130 2.53 4.78 -12.87
C ASP A 130 1.04 4.99 -13.17
N ASP A 131 0.65 4.88 -14.45
CA ASP A 131 -0.73 5.01 -14.89
C ASP A 131 -1.38 3.63 -14.97
N PHE A 132 -2.37 3.41 -14.10
CA PHE A 132 -3.05 2.13 -13.97
C PHE A 132 -4.56 2.30 -14.06
N ASP A 133 -5.18 1.56 -14.98
CA ASP A 133 -6.61 1.30 -14.96
C ASP A 133 -6.90 0.08 -14.10
N CYS A 134 -7.71 0.24 -13.04
CA CYS A 134 -7.94 -0.78 -12.05
C CYS A 134 -9.43 -1.10 -11.89
N ASN A 135 -9.76 -2.39 -11.93
CA ASN A 135 -11.13 -2.89 -11.84
C ASN A 135 -11.27 -3.92 -10.71
N ASP A 136 -12.40 -3.88 -9.99
CA ASP A 136 -12.70 -4.80 -8.91
C ASP A 136 -12.77 -6.25 -9.41
N VAL A 137 -12.05 -7.15 -8.74
CA VAL A 137 -12.05 -8.59 -9.05
C VAL A 137 -12.54 -9.43 -7.88
N ALA A 138 -12.49 -8.91 -6.65
CA ALA A 138 -13.00 -9.57 -5.45
C ALA A 138 -13.33 -8.54 -4.38
N ALA A 139 -14.34 -8.82 -3.55
CA ALA A 139 -14.70 -7.97 -2.43
C ALA A 139 -15.34 -8.76 -1.29
N ASN A 140 -15.13 -8.26 -0.05
CA ASN A 140 -15.79 -8.71 1.16
C ASN A 140 -16.11 -7.50 2.04
N GLY A 141 -17.37 -7.25 2.35
CA GLY A 141 -17.84 -6.08 3.11
C GLY A 141 -17.48 -6.08 4.60
N GLY A 142 -16.91 -7.18 5.10
CA GLY A 142 -16.61 -7.35 6.52
C GLY A 142 -17.86 -7.52 7.39
N GLU A 143 -17.66 -8.00 8.61
CA GLU A 143 -18.70 -8.15 9.60
C GLU A 143 -18.65 -7.00 10.62
N TYR A 144 -19.83 -6.53 11.05
CA TYR A 144 -19.93 -5.52 12.08
C TYR A 144 -20.05 -6.19 13.45
N THR A 145 -18.95 -6.23 14.19
CA THR A 145 -18.83 -6.95 15.46
C THR A 145 -18.26 -6.06 16.54
N ALA A 146 -18.47 -6.41 17.81
CA ALA A 146 -17.81 -5.76 18.93
C ALA A 146 -16.44 -6.42 19.18
N GLY A 147 -15.42 -5.60 19.45
CA GLY A 147 -14.07 -6.09 19.71
C GLY A 147 -13.01 -5.00 19.61
N VAL A 148 -11.78 -5.37 19.87
CA VAL A 148 -10.59 -4.52 19.67
C VAL A 148 -9.90 -4.79 18.33
N TYR A 149 -10.28 -5.85 17.64
CA TYR A 149 -9.71 -6.27 16.38
C TYR A 149 -10.79 -6.68 15.39
N HIS A 150 -10.77 -6.06 14.23
CA HIS A 150 -11.72 -6.31 13.14
C HIS A 150 -10.92 -6.56 11.88
N VAL A 151 -11.27 -7.56 11.13
CA VAL A 151 -10.57 -7.94 9.90
C VAL A 151 -11.55 -8.46 8.86
N ALA A 152 -11.30 -8.11 7.60
CA ALA A 152 -11.94 -8.73 6.45
C ALA A 152 -10.87 -9.23 5.49
N HIS A 153 -11.08 -10.40 4.91
CA HIS A 153 -10.23 -10.97 3.87
C HIS A 153 -11.07 -11.30 2.64
N THR A 154 -10.43 -11.22 1.48
CA THR A 154 -10.99 -11.73 0.23
C THR A 154 -9.90 -12.40 -0.59
N TYR A 155 -10.30 -13.15 -1.60
CA TYR A 155 -9.39 -13.93 -2.45
C TYR A 155 -9.54 -13.48 -3.89
N ALA A 156 -8.43 -13.36 -4.59
CA ALA A 156 -8.41 -13.05 -6.01
C ALA A 156 -7.58 -14.08 -6.78
N LYS A 157 -8.08 -14.45 -7.96
CA LYS A 157 -7.36 -15.33 -8.88
C LYS A 157 -6.22 -14.58 -9.52
N CYS A 158 -5.10 -15.30 -9.74
CA CYS A 158 -3.90 -14.73 -10.29
C CYS A 158 -3.16 -15.80 -11.11
N ARG A 159 -2.64 -15.39 -12.27
CA ARG A 159 -1.80 -16.24 -13.11
C ARG A 159 -0.54 -15.47 -13.47
N GLY A 160 0.62 -16.01 -13.08
CA GLY A 160 1.89 -15.34 -13.29
C GLY A 160 2.02 -14.06 -12.47
N ALA A 161 2.81 -13.11 -12.97
CA ALA A 161 2.98 -11.81 -12.34
C ALA A 161 1.92 -10.82 -12.87
N ALA A 162 1.19 -10.19 -11.97
CA ALA A 162 0.15 -9.22 -12.31
C ALA A 162 0.09 -8.11 -11.24
N HIS A 163 -0.52 -6.98 -11.60
CA HIS A 163 -0.63 -5.82 -10.72
C HIS A 163 -1.99 -5.80 -10.04
N PHE A 164 -1.98 -5.61 -8.73
CA PHE A 164 -3.18 -5.51 -7.92
C PHE A 164 -3.04 -4.40 -6.88
N ARG A 165 -4.16 -3.80 -6.47
CA ARG A 165 -4.21 -2.91 -5.31
C ARG A 165 -5.36 -3.27 -4.38
N PRO A 166 -5.19 -3.08 -3.06
CA PRO A 166 -6.25 -3.27 -2.08
C PRO A 166 -7.05 -1.99 -1.90
N ILE A 167 -8.33 -2.14 -1.57
CA ILE A 167 -9.21 -1.04 -1.18
C ILE A 167 -9.91 -1.43 0.12
N ALA A 168 -9.67 -0.68 1.20
CA ALA A 168 -10.46 -0.78 2.41
C ALA A 168 -11.71 0.10 2.27
N PHE A 169 -12.87 -0.48 2.36
CA PHE A 169 -14.14 0.21 2.21
C PHE A 169 -15.11 -0.17 3.31
N ASN A 170 -16.25 0.52 3.36
CA ASN A 170 -17.29 0.24 4.33
C ASN A 170 -16.79 0.28 5.79
N ILE A 171 -15.79 1.16 6.03
CA ILE A 171 -15.18 1.34 7.33
C ILE A 171 -16.19 2.02 8.23
N LYS A 172 -16.59 1.32 9.30
CA LYS A 172 -17.52 1.85 10.32
C LYS A 172 -16.97 1.57 11.71
N VAL A 173 -17.06 2.57 12.57
CA VAL A 173 -16.77 2.44 13.99
C VAL A 173 -17.90 3.11 14.78
N LYS A 174 -18.55 2.38 15.67
CA LYS A 174 -19.82 2.78 16.30
C LYS A 174 -20.82 3.16 15.18
N ASN A 175 -21.42 4.33 15.25
CA ASN A 175 -22.41 4.80 14.27
C ASN A 175 -21.80 5.69 13.16
N ARG A 176 -20.48 5.82 13.11
CA ARG A 176 -19.79 6.66 12.12
C ARG A 176 -19.26 5.85 10.96
N THR A 177 -19.38 6.40 9.76
CA THR A 177 -18.78 5.85 8.53
C THR A 177 -17.56 6.67 8.20
N TYR A 178 -16.53 6.01 7.69
CA TYR A 178 -15.24 6.63 7.34
C TYR A 178 -14.95 6.45 5.85
N PRO A 179 -14.09 7.30 5.29
CA PRO A 179 -13.70 7.25 3.89
C PRO A 179 -13.18 5.89 3.45
N THR A 180 -13.29 5.62 2.15
CA THR A 180 -12.60 4.52 1.49
C THR A 180 -11.11 4.80 1.42
N VAL A 181 -10.28 3.79 1.70
CA VAL A 181 -8.81 3.89 1.63
C VAL A 181 -8.31 2.99 0.51
N THR A 182 -7.53 3.56 -0.41
CA THR A 182 -6.91 2.84 -1.52
C THR A 182 -5.42 2.67 -1.23
N GLY A 183 -4.94 1.43 -1.24
CA GLY A 183 -3.52 1.10 -1.12
C GLY A 183 -2.76 1.23 -2.44
N ASN A 184 -1.46 1.03 -2.37
CA ASN A 184 -0.58 1.09 -3.53
C ASN A 184 -0.82 -0.10 -4.48
N VAL A 185 -0.47 0.11 -5.76
CA VAL A 185 -0.41 -0.99 -6.74
C VAL A 185 0.81 -1.84 -6.46
N ASN A 186 0.60 -3.14 -6.28
CA ASN A 186 1.64 -4.12 -5.99
C ASN A 186 1.71 -5.17 -7.10
N THR A 187 2.92 -5.60 -7.45
CA THR A 187 3.10 -6.76 -8.32
C THR A 187 3.02 -8.04 -7.49
N ILE A 188 2.00 -8.86 -7.76
CA ILE A 188 1.80 -10.14 -7.08
C ILE A 188 2.13 -11.25 -8.08
N THR A 189 3.00 -12.19 -7.68
CA THR A 189 3.36 -13.34 -8.49
C THR A 189 2.72 -14.60 -7.90
N CYS A 190 1.80 -15.18 -8.63
CA CYS A 190 1.18 -16.45 -8.30
C CYS A 190 1.88 -17.58 -9.07
N LYS A 191 2.19 -18.64 -8.36
CA LYS A 191 2.84 -19.84 -8.91
C LYS A 191 1.80 -20.85 -9.36
#